data_fa7d6d2b3cfccbaa67732984623807fd
#
_entry.id   fa7d6d2b3cfccbaa67732984623807fd
#
_cell.length_a   1.000
_cell.length_b   1.000
_cell.length_c   1.000
_cell.angle_alpha   90.00
_cell.angle_beta   90.00
_cell.angle_gamma   90.00
#
_symmetry.space_group_name_H-M   'P 1'
#
loop_
_entity.id
_entity.type
_entity.pdbx_description
1 polymer ?
#
loop_
_entity_poly.entity_id
_entity_poly.type
_entity_poly.pdbx_seq_one_letter_code
_entity_poly.pdbx_strand_id
1 'polypeptide(L)'
;LVVESPRKLIAARDPFGFKPLCIGKRDNAYIVTSETCALDTIGAEFVRDIEPGEVITITPEKGIESDMTMALAPEKQARCVFEYIYFARPDSHIDGVSVYSSRIKAGRFLAMDSPVEADIVTGVPESGNAAALGYSLESGIPYGTAFVKNGYVGRTFIKPKQSSRESSVQIKLNVLKEAVKGKRVVMIDDSIVRGTTSDRIVRMLREAGATEVHVRISSPPFLWPCYFGTDIPAREQLIAYNRTIEDIRQIIGADSLGYLGIDRLHEMVEGLPICMGCFTGKYPMEPPKDDIRGEYFDKEIDLERKMLNR
;
A
#
# COMPACT_ATOMS: atom_id res chain seq x y z
N LEU A 1 7.00 -15.88 9.31
CA LEU A 1 7.90 -16.13 10.45
C LEU A 1 9.20 -16.72 9.94
N VAL A 2 10.35 -16.24 10.46
CA VAL A 2 11.66 -16.85 10.21
C VAL A 2 12.35 -17.07 11.55
N VAL A 3 12.92 -18.24 11.75
CA VAL A 3 13.64 -18.64 12.96
C VAL A 3 14.96 -19.27 12.57
N GLU A 4 16.05 -18.77 13.13
CA GLU A 4 17.41 -19.27 12.88
C GLU A 4 18.00 -19.92 14.13
N SER A 5 18.73 -20.98 13.92
CA SER A 5 19.57 -21.65 14.92
C SER A 5 20.92 -22.01 14.30
N PRO A 6 21.95 -22.39 15.10
CA PRO A 6 23.24 -22.77 14.54
C PRO A 6 23.21 -23.97 13.57
N ARG A 7 22.12 -24.72 13.51
CA ARG A 7 22.01 -25.95 12.70
C ARG A 7 20.96 -25.88 11.60
N LYS A 8 20.00 -24.95 11.68
CA LYS A 8 18.88 -24.88 10.74
C LYS A 8 18.25 -23.50 10.67
N LEU A 9 17.72 -23.17 9.50
CA LEU A 9 16.83 -22.06 9.26
C LEU A 9 15.41 -22.60 9.02
N ILE A 10 14.42 -22.07 9.73
CA ILE A 10 13.01 -22.43 9.55
C ILE A 10 12.28 -21.18 9.09
N ALA A 11 11.45 -21.30 8.06
CA ALA A 11 10.55 -20.24 7.64
C ALA A 11 9.14 -20.78 7.47
N ALA A 12 8.14 -20.00 7.90
CA ALA A 12 6.73 -20.37 7.81
C ALA A 12 5.92 -19.21 7.27
N ARG A 13 5.09 -19.47 6.29
CA ARG A 13 4.09 -18.53 5.76
C ARG A 13 2.73 -18.88 6.36
N ASP A 14 1.93 -17.86 6.67
CA ASP A 14 0.59 -18.07 7.22
C ASP A 14 -0.31 -18.85 6.23
N PRO A 15 -1.31 -19.62 6.73
CA PRO A 15 -2.13 -20.50 5.88
C PRO A 15 -2.98 -19.75 4.84
N PHE A 16 -3.30 -18.48 5.08
CA PHE A 16 -4.03 -17.66 4.10
C PHE A 16 -3.10 -17.03 3.07
N GLY A 17 -1.79 -16.93 3.36
CA GLY A 17 -0.82 -16.25 2.51
C GLY A 17 -0.94 -14.74 2.55
N PHE A 18 -1.41 -14.15 3.66
CA PHE A 18 -1.62 -12.70 3.78
C PHE A 18 -0.38 -11.90 3.39
N LYS A 19 0.78 -12.31 3.88
CA LYS A 19 2.04 -11.63 3.61
C LYS A 19 2.94 -12.49 2.74
N PRO A 20 3.71 -11.87 1.84
CA PRO A 20 4.61 -12.61 0.96
C PRO A 20 5.81 -13.16 1.72
N LEU A 21 6.35 -14.25 1.21
CA LEU A 21 7.59 -14.86 1.66
C LEU A 21 8.18 -15.68 0.52
N CYS A 22 9.46 -15.53 0.23
CA CYS A 22 10.13 -16.26 -0.86
C CYS A 22 11.51 -16.74 -0.46
N ILE A 23 12.00 -17.67 -1.28
CA ILE A 23 13.35 -18.26 -1.14
C ILE A 23 14.18 -17.83 -2.34
N GLY A 24 15.40 -17.40 -2.05
CA GLY A 24 16.47 -17.23 -3.03
C GLY A 24 17.69 -18.07 -2.69
N LYS A 25 18.63 -18.08 -3.61
CA LYS A 25 19.92 -18.75 -3.45
C LYS A 25 21.05 -17.88 -3.97
N ARG A 26 22.12 -17.79 -3.21
CA ARG A 26 23.36 -17.16 -3.66
C ARG A 26 24.52 -18.07 -3.26
N ASP A 27 25.28 -18.49 -4.23
CA ASP A 27 26.34 -19.50 -4.05
C ASP A 27 25.78 -20.77 -3.39
N ASN A 28 26.26 -21.10 -2.20
CA ASN A 28 25.79 -22.26 -1.41
C ASN A 28 24.81 -21.87 -0.29
N ALA A 29 24.40 -20.58 -0.19
CA ALA A 29 23.52 -20.10 0.86
C ALA A 29 22.07 -19.94 0.36
N TYR A 30 21.12 -20.41 1.14
CA TYR A 30 19.70 -20.09 0.98
C TYR A 30 19.37 -18.80 1.72
N ILE A 31 18.49 -18.02 1.12
CA ILE A 31 18.04 -16.72 1.64
C ILE A 31 16.52 -16.75 1.69
N VAL A 32 15.96 -16.35 2.82
CA VAL A 32 14.52 -16.17 2.98
C VAL A 32 14.23 -14.68 3.15
N THR A 33 13.31 -14.15 2.36
CA THR A 33 12.92 -12.75 2.40
C THR A 33 11.44 -12.57 2.09
N SER A 34 10.86 -11.45 2.50
CA SER A 34 9.47 -11.12 2.21
C SER A 34 9.25 -10.70 0.75
N GLU A 35 10.26 -10.17 0.07
CA GLU A 35 10.12 -9.60 -1.27
C GLU A 35 11.28 -10.00 -2.19
N THR A 36 10.99 -10.29 -3.47
CA THR A 36 12.00 -10.67 -4.46
C THR A 36 13.03 -9.57 -4.71
N CYS A 37 12.64 -8.31 -4.62
CA CYS A 37 13.56 -7.17 -4.79
C CYS A 37 14.74 -7.17 -3.81
N ALA A 38 14.60 -7.82 -2.64
CA ALA A 38 15.69 -7.99 -1.70
C ALA A 38 16.73 -9.00 -2.22
N LEU A 39 16.30 -10.03 -2.95
CA LEU A 39 17.18 -10.99 -3.62
C LEU A 39 18.00 -10.30 -4.72
N ASP A 40 17.34 -9.50 -5.56
CA ASP A 40 17.98 -8.73 -6.62
C ASP A 40 19.05 -7.80 -6.05
N THR A 41 18.73 -7.12 -4.94
CA THR A 41 19.67 -6.17 -4.28
C THR A 41 20.98 -6.84 -3.85
N ILE A 42 20.93 -8.10 -3.43
CA ILE A 42 22.11 -8.85 -2.96
C ILE A 42 22.71 -9.77 -4.04
N GLY A 43 22.16 -9.76 -5.26
CA GLY A 43 22.58 -10.63 -6.36
C GLY A 43 22.31 -12.11 -6.09
N ALA A 44 21.18 -12.42 -5.46
CA ALA A 44 20.71 -13.79 -5.25
C ALA A 44 19.68 -14.18 -6.33
N GLU A 45 19.70 -15.44 -6.74
CA GLU A 45 18.72 -15.98 -7.68
C GLU A 45 17.42 -16.31 -6.93
N PHE A 46 16.26 -15.91 -7.49
CA PHE A 46 14.96 -16.32 -7.00
C PHE A 46 14.75 -17.82 -7.25
N VAL A 47 14.39 -18.56 -6.20
CA VAL A 47 14.08 -19.98 -6.32
C VAL A 47 12.59 -20.21 -6.47
N ARG A 48 11.80 -19.74 -5.51
CA ARG A 48 10.31 -19.76 -5.54
C ARG A 48 9.72 -18.96 -4.38
N ASP A 49 8.43 -18.69 -4.48
CA ASP A 49 7.64 -18.28 -3.34
C ASP A 49 7.47 -19.45 -2.35
N ILE A 50 7.31 -19.11 -1.05
CA ILE A 50 6.89 -20.08 -0.02
C ILE A 50 5.36 -20.11 -0.07
N GLU A 51 4.79 -21.30 -0.23
CA GLU A 51 3.34 -21.47 -0.37
C GLU A 51 2.57 -21.07 0.90
N PRO A 52 1.32 -20.58 0.78
CA PRO A 52 0.47 -20.35 1.94
C PRO A 52 0.31 -21.60 2.81
N GLY A 53 0.65 -21.49 4.10
CA GLY A 53 0.63 -22.61 5.06
C GLY A 53 1.86 -23.51 5.02
N GLU A 54 2.84 -23.21 4.18
CA GLU A 54 4.08 -23.97 4.11
C GLU A 54 5.03 -23.59 5.25
N VAL A 55 5.64 -24.63 5.84
CA VAL A 55 6.77 -24.52 6.75
C VAL A 55 7.98 -25.18 6.09
N ILE A 56 9.01 -24.41 5.82
CA ILE A 56 10.28 -24.92 5.32
C ILE A 56 11.32 -25.04 6.42
N THR A 57 12.11 -26.12 6.36
CA THR A 57 13.31 -26.28 7.18
C THR A 57 14.50 -26.45 6.25
N ILE A 58 15.52 -25.62 6.44
CA ILE A 58 16.76 -25.64 5.65
C ILE A 58 17.90 -26.07 6.56
N THR A 59 18.58 -27.14 6.16
CA THR A 59 19.78 -27.65 6.85
C THR A 59 20.94 -27.86 5.86
N PRO A 60 22.20 -27.82 6.33
CA PRO A 60 23.34 -28.10 5.45
C PRO A 60 23.31 -29.52 4.85
N GLU A 61 22.77 -30.48 5.60
CA GLU A 61 22.78 -31.90 5.21
C GLU A 61 21.68 -32.25 4.21
N LYS A 62 20.49 -31.69 4.41
CA LYS A 62 19.30 -32.07 3.65
C LYS A 62 18.82 -31.00 2.64
N GLY A 63 19.36 -29.80 2.74
CA GLY A 63 18.84 -28.67 1.95
C GLY A 63 17.46 -28.22 2.45
N ILE A 64 16.52 -27.99 1.52
CA ILE A 64 15.14 -27.54 1.83
C ILE A 64 14.23 -28.76 2.01
N GLU A 65 13.62 -28.86 3.19
CA GLU A 65 12.51 -29.77 3.48
C GLU A 65 11.23 -28.94 3.65
N SER A 66 10.12 -29.36 3.06
CA SER A 66 8.83 -28.64 3.06
C SER A 66 7.78 -29.45 3.82
N ASP A 67 7.00 -28.78 4.66
CA ASP A 67 5.83 -29.33 5.35
C ASP A 67 4.59 -28.48 4.99
N MET A 68 3.60 -29.12 4.39
CA MET A 68 2.33 -28.51 3.92
C MET A 68 1.14 -28.85 4.82
N THR A 69 1.37 -29.37 6.02
CA THR A 69 0.28 -29.82 6.93
C THR A 69 -0.70 -28.70 7.27
N MET A 70 -0.24 -27.44 7.29
CA MET A 70 -1.07 -26.27 7.59
C MET A 70 -1.66 -25.58 6.36
N ALA A 71 -1.41 -26.10 5.15
CA ALA A 71 -1.91 -25.50 3.92
C ALA A 71 -3.43 -25.58 3.84
N LEU A 72 -4.06 -24.48 3.45
CA LEU A 72 -5.49 -24.41 3.14
C LEU A 72 -5.71 -24.72 1.66
N ALA A 73 -6.93 -25.16 1.34
CA ALA A 73 -7.37 -25.25 -0.05
C ALA A 73 -7.25 -23.85 -0.74
N PRO A 74 -6.87 -23.80 -2.03
CA PRO A 74 -6.57 -22.55 -2.73
C PRO A 74 -7.69 -21.49 -2.62
N GLU A 75 -8.94 -21.90 -2.64
CA GLU A 75 -10.11 -21.00 -2.54
C GLU A 75 -10.27 -20.34 -1.15
N LYS A 76 -9.58 -20.86 -0.14
CA LYS A 76 -9.55 -20.28 1.22
C LYS A 76 -8.34 -19.36 1.45
N GLN A 77 -7.39 -19.35 0.51
CA GLN A 77 -6.25 -18.45 0.59
C GLN A 77 -6.69 -16.99 0.34
N ALA A 78 -5.94 -16.04 0.87
CA ALA A 78 -6.37 -14.64 0.84
C ALA A 78 -5.18 -13.68 1.00
N ARG A 79 -4.41 -13.51 -0.05
CA ARG A 79 -3.25 -12.59 -0.08
C ARG A 79 -3.71 -11.16 0.18
N CYS A 80 -2.98 -10.41 0.97
CA CYS A 80 -3.31 -9.01 1.21
C CYS A 80 -3.20 -8.21 -0.08
N VAL A 81 -4.32 -7.72 -0.62
CA VAL A 81 -4.29 -6.92 -1.85
C VAL A 81 -3.49 -5.63 -1.69
N PHE A 82 -3.37 -5.12 -0.46
CA PHE A 82 -2.64 -3.89 -0.19
C PHE A 82 -1.12 -4.03 -0.34
N GLU A 83 -0.60 -5.26 -0.39
CA GLU A 83 0.78 -5.51 -0.80
C GLU A 83 1.01 -5.04 -2.25
N TYR A 84 0.09 -5.34 -3.18
CA TYR A 84 0.17 -4.91 -4.57
C TYR A 84 -0.11 -3.40 -4.74
N ILE A 85 -0.98 -2.82 -3.91
CA ILE A 85 -1.33 -1.40 -3.99
C ILE A 85 -0.22 -0.52 -3.43
N TYR A 86 0.32 -0.87 -2.24
CA TYR A 86 1.18 0.05 -1.50
C TYR A 86 2.45 -0.57 -0.92
N PHE A 87 2.36 -1.68 -0.13
CA PHE A 87 3.47 -2.10 0.73
C PHE A 87 4.68 -2.59 -0.02
N ALA A 88 4.49 -3.50 -0.99
CA ALA A 88 5.60 -4.08 -1.72
C ALA A 88 6.28 -3.04 -2.62
N ARG A 89 7.58 -3.20 -2.81
CA ARG A 89 8.29 -2.38 -3.78
C ARG A 89 7.81 -2.72 -5.19
N PRO A 90 7.72 -1.73 -6.10
CA PRO A 90 7.20 -1.99 -7.45
C PRO A 90 8.04 -3.00 -8.26
N ASP A 91 9.31 -3.14 -7.95
CA ASP A 91 10.22 -4.10 -8.58
C ASP A 91 10.10 -5.54 -8.02
N SER A 92 9.17 -5.79 -7.08
CA SER A 92 8.91 -7.11 -6.53
C SER A 92 7.89 -7.90 -7.35
N HIS A 93 8.03 -9.23 -7.30
CA HIS A 93 6.99 -10.19 -7.67
C HIS A 93 6.48 -10.90 -6.41
N ILE A 94 5.18 -11.12 -6.33
CA ILE A 94 4.54 -11.84 -5.23
C ILE A 94 3.61 -12.88 -5.83
N ASP A 95 3.82 -14.16 -5.48
CA ASP A 95 3.05 -15.29 -6.01
C ASP A 95 2.93 -15.24 -7.55
N GLY A 96 4.05 -14.95 -8.22
CA GLY A 96 4.16 -14.87 -9.67
C GLY A 96 3.66 -13.56 -10.30
N VAL A 97 2.97 -12.68 -9.56
CA VAL A 97 2.42 -11.42 -10.09
C VAL A 97 3.35 -10.24 -9.84
N SER A 98 3.63 -9.47 -10.87
CA SER A 98 4.42 -8.25 -10.79
C SER A 98 3.65 -7.13 -10.09
N VAL A 99 4.21 -6.59 -9.02
CA VAL A 99 3.65 -5.43 -8.29
C VAL A 99 3.57 -4.20 -9.20
N TYR A 100 4.58 -3.96 -10.01
CA TYR A 100 4.59 -2.85 -10.97
C TYR A 100 3.46 -2.97 -11.99
N SER A 101 3.31 -4.14 -12.61
CA SER A 101 2.25 -4.38 -13.59
C SER A 101 0.86 -4.25 -12.99
N SER A 102 0.66 -4.70 -11.74
CA SER A 102 -0.59 -4.53 -11.02
C SER A 102 -0.95 -3.05 -10.84
N ARG A 103 0.02 -2.21 -10.45
CA ARG A 103 -0.21 -0.76 -10.29
C ARG A 103 -0.46 -0.06 -11.62
N ILE A 104 0.22 -0.46 -12.71
CA ILE A 104 -0.09 0.05 -14.07
C ILE A 104 -1.53 -0.31 -14.45
N LYS A 105 -1.99 -1.56 -14.22
CA LYS A 105 -3.36 -1.99 -14.47
C LYS A 105 -4.36 -1.15 -13.66
N ALA A 106 -4.10 -0.93 -12.38
CA ALA A 106 -4.94 -0.09 -11.53
C ALA A 106 -5.13 1.34 -12.10
N GLY A 107 -4.04 1.94 -12.59
CA GLY A 107 -4.10 3.25 -13.24
C GLY A 107 -4.92 3.26 -14.51
N ARG A 108 -4.80 2.23 -15.35
CA ARG A 108 -5.63 2.10 -16.57
C ARG A 108 -7.11 1.97 -16.23
N PHE A 109 -7.46 1.12 -15.25
CA PHE A 109 -8.85 0.98 -14.80
C PHE A 109 -9.41 2.30 -14.26
N LEU A 110 -8.62 3.07 -13.52
CA LEU A 110 -9.03 4.40 -13.06
C LEU A 110 -9.33 5.36 -14.22
N ALA A 111 -8.54 5.31 -15.30
CA ALA A 111 -8.81 6.13 -16.47
C ALA A 111 -10.09 5.72 -17.20
N MET A 112 -10.38 4.41 -17.29
CA MET A 112 -11.61 3.89 -17.87
C MET A 112 -12.84 4.24 -17.03
N ASP A 113 -12.76 4.04 -15.70
CA ASP A 113 -13.92 4.14 -14.80
C ASP A 113 -14.18 5.58 -14.31
N SER A 114 -13.14 6.43 -14.31
CA SER A 114 -13.19 7.82 -13.84
C SER A 114 -12.41 8.77 -14.76
N PRO A 115 -12.80 8.88 -16.04
CA PRO A 115 -12.14 9.78 -16.99
C PRO A 115 -12.34 11.24 -16.59
N VAL A 116 -11.42 12.11 -17.02
CA VAL A 116 -11.51 13.54 -16.86
C VAL A 116 -10.67 14.24 -17.91
N GLU A 117 -11.05 15.44 -18.30
CA GLU A 117 -10.22 16.31 -19.14
C GLU A 117 -9.18 17.03 -18.29
N ALA A 118 -7.91 16.85 -18.61
CA ALA A 118 -6.81 17.48 -17.90
C ALA A 118 -5.58 17.64 -18.81
N ASP A 119 -4.59 18.38 -18.32
CA ASP A 119 -3.41 18.74 -19.10
C ASP A 119 -2.18 17.91 -18.70
N ILE A 120 -2.21 17.30 -17.51
CA ILE A 120 -1.11 16.48 -16.99
C ILE A 120 -1.61 15.44 -15.98
N VAL A 121 -1.04 14.24 -16.03
CA VAL A 121 -1.16 13.20 -15.00
C VAL A 121 0.11 13.14 -14.19
N THR A 122 0.01 13.08 -12.88
CA THR A 122 1.15 12.94 -11.98
C THR A 122 0.83 11.98 -10.83
N GLY A 123 1.85 11.25 -10.36
CA GLY A 123 1.72 10.40 -9.16
C GLY A 123 2.25 11.08 -7.92
N VAL A 124 1.61 10.82 -6.78
CA VAL A 124 2.19 11.13 -5.47
C VAL A 124 3.33 10.12 -5.23
N PRO A 125 4.58 10.58 -5.11
CA PRO A 125 5.71 9.69 -5.05
C PRO A 125 5.83 8.98 -3.67
N GLU A 126 6.22 7.70 -3.67
CA GLU A 126 6.56 6.89 -4.84
C GLU A 126 5.44 5.94 -5.25
N SER A 127 4.48 5.68 -4.37
CA SER A 127 3.40 4.68 -4.52
C SER A 127 2.46 4.98 -5.70
N GLY A 128 2.12 6.25 -5.93
CA GLY A 128 1.23 6.67 -7.01
C GLY A 128 1.84 6.67 -8.42
N ASN A 129 3.17 6.62 -8.55
CA ASN A 129 3.84 6.85 -9.83
C ASN A 129 3.48 5.81 -10.92
N ALA A 130 3.47 4.52 -10.57
CA ALA A 130 3.16 3.47 -11.54
C ALA A 130 1.69 3.54 -11.98
N ALA A 131 0.75 3.77 -11.05
CA ALA A 131 -0.66 3.95 -11.38
C ALA A 131 -0.89 5.22 -12.22
N ALA A 132 -0.15 6.31 -11.95
CA ALA A 132 -0.20 7.53 -12.77
C ALA A 132 0.26 7.29 -14.20
N LEU A 133 1.32 6.51 -14.38
CA LEU A 133 1.76 6.10 -15.72
C LEU A 133 0.67 5.27 -16.41
N GLY A 134 0.06 4.31 -15.70
CA GLY A 134 -1.05 3.50 -16.23
C GLY A 134 -2.25 4.36 -16.66
N TYR A 135 -2.62 5.35 -15.84
CA TYR A 135 -3.69 6.32 -16.15
C TYR A 135 -3.37 7.13 -17.40
N SER A 136 -2.14 7.64 -17.50
CA SER A 136 -1.67 8.40 -18.67
C SER A 136 -1.71 7.57 -19.95
N LEU A 137 -1.24 6.32 -19.91
CA LEU A 137 -1.22 5.42 -21.07
C LEU A 137 -2.64 5.12 -21.60
N GLU A 138 -3.62 5.04 -20.71
CA GLU A 138 -5.00 4.74 -21.08
C GLU A 138 -5.78 5.98 -21.51
N SER A 139 -5.63 7.11 -20.78
CA SER A 139 -6.36 8.35 -21.05
C SER A 139 -5.79 9.17 -22.19
N GLY A 140 -4.50 8.94 -22.55
CA GLY A 140 -3.77 9.79 -23.50
C GLY A 140 -3.30 11.14 -22.92
N ILE A 141 -3.63 11.46 -21.67
CA ILE A 141 -3.16 12.68 -21.00
C ILE A 141 -1.67 12.51 -20.66
N PRO A 142 -0.78 13.48 -20.99
CA PRO A 142 0.64 13.36 -20.75
C PRO A 142 1.00 13.10 -19.28
N TYR A 143 1.88 12.13 -19.04
CA TYR A 143 2.50 11.94 -17.72
C TYR A 143 3.58 12.98 -17.47
N GLY A 144 3.62 13.55 -16.27
CA GLY A 144 4.68 14.47 -15.86
C GLY A 144 4.95 14.42 -14.36
N THR A 145 6.18 14.74 -13.98
CA THR A 145 6.58 14.84 -12.58
C THR A 145 6.18 16.19 -12.02
N ALA A 146 5.18 16.21 -11.13
CA ALA A 146 4.78 17.43 -10.41
C ALA A 146 5.35 17.51 -8.99
N PHE A 147 5.87 16.41 -8.46
CA PHE A 147 6.39 16.34 -7.10
C PHE A 147 7.85 15.91 -7.05
N VAL A 148 8.59 16.51 -6.13
CA VAL A 148 9.95 16.09 -5.78
C VAL A 148 9.99 15.71 -4.31
N LYS A 149 10.45 14.50 -4.04
CA LYS A 149 10.65 14.01 -2.68
C LYS A 149 12.01 14.45 -2.16
N ASN A 150 12.02 15.03 -0.96
CA ASN A 150 13.27 15.38 -0.29
C ASN A 150 13.93 14.10 0.26
N GLY A 151 14.96 13.62 -0.41
CA GLY A 151 15.72 12.41 -0.04
C GLY A 151 16.51 12.54 1.25
N TYR A 152 16.73 13.75 1.75
CA TYR A 152 17.47 14.00 3.00
C TYR A 152 16.62 13.80 4.25
N VAL A 153 15.31 13.67 4.12
CA VAL A 153 14.37 13.49 5.24
C VAL A 153 13.92 12.04 5.32
N GLY A 154 14.36 11.34 6.36
CA GLY A 154 13.97 9.95 6.63
C GLY A 154 12.47 9.76 6.92
N ARG A 155 12.02 8.49 7.12
CA ARG A 155 10.62 8.17 7.45
C ARG A 155 10.20 8.84 8.76
N THR A 156 9.14 9.69 8.71
CA THR A 156 8.66 10.50 9.85
C THR A 156 7.53 9.85 10.65
N PHE A 157 7.17 8.60 10.37
CA PHE A 157 6.12 7.88 11.12
C PHE A 157 6.47 7.62 12.60
N ILE A 158 7.72 7.85 13.00
CA ILE A 158 8.25 7.60 14.36
C ILE A 158 8.23 8.86 15.24
N LYS A 159 7.71 10.00 14.77
CA LYS A 159 7.67 11.23 15.59
C LYS A 159 6.36 11.33 16.40
N PRO A 160 6.44 11.57 17.74
CA PRO A 160 5.29 11.47 18.65
C PRO A 160 4.23 12.58 18.51
N LYS A 161 4.55 13.77 17.97
CA LYS A 161 3.62 14.92 17.97
C LYS A 161 2.93 15.14 16.62
N GLN A 162 1.60 15.36 16.66
CA GLN A 162 0.76 15.64 15.48
C GLN A 162 1.20 16.91 14.73
N SER A 163 1.54 17.98 15.44
CA SER A 163 2.08 19.23 14.84
C SER A 163 3.43 19.03 14.12
N SER A 164 4.25 18.05 14.57
CA SER A 164 5.50 17.71 13.90
C SER A 164 5.29 16.78 12.69
N ARG A 165 4.14 16.08 12.60
CA ARG A 165 3.75 15.28 11.41
C ARG A 165 3.30 16.18 10.26
N GLU A 166 2.55 17.23 10.54
CA GLU A 166 2.12 18.21 9.53
C GLU A 166 3.29 18.97 8.91
N SER A 167 4.22 19.46 9.70
CA SER A 167 5.47 20.06 9.21
C SER A 167 6.34 19.09 8.42
N SER A 168 6.26 17.79 8.75
CA SER A 168 7.07 16.74 8.13
C SER A 168 6.63 16.38 6.71
N VAL A 169 5.36 16.54 6.34
CA VAL A 169 4.91 16.32 4.94
C VAL A 169 5.46 17.46 4.06
N GLN A 170 5.46 18.70 4.53
CA GLN A 170 6.02 19.84 3.79
C GLN A 170 7.52 19.70 3.51
N ILE A 171 8.26 19.16 4.50
CA ILE A 171 9.71 18.97 4.35
C ILE A 171 10.03 17.82 3.39
N LYS A 172 9.08 16.89 3.20
CA LYS A 172 9.29 15.68 2.39
C LYS A 172 8.90 15.78 0.93
N LEU A 173 7.93 16.62 0.61
CA LEU A 173 7.34 16.69 -0.72
C LEU A 173 7.24 18.15 -1.15
N ASN A 174 7.83 18.50 -2.29
CA ASN A 174 7.72 19.81 -2.91
C ASN A 174 7.04 19.68 -4.27
N VAL A 175 6.23 20.69 -4.64
CA VAL A 175 5.61 20.78 -5.96
C VAL A 175 6.53 21.53 -6.92
N LEU A 176 6.71 20.99 -8.11
CA LEU A 176 7.37 21.66 -9.24
C LEU A 176 6.37 22.65 -9.88
N LYS A 177 6.46 23.92 -9.51
CA LYS A 177 5.55 24.98 -9.96
C LYS A 177 5.45 25.06 -11.48
N GLU A 178 6.58 24.97 -12.18
CA GLU A 178 6.65 25.01 -13.65
C GLU A 178 5.86 23.86 -14.31
N ALA A 179 5.73 22.72 -13.63
CA ALA A 179 5.01 21.57 -14.15
C ALA A 179 3.48 21.74 -14.09
N VAL A 180 2.96 22.51 -13.11
CA VAL A 180 1.52 22.54 -12.78
C VAL A 180 0.86 23.91 -12.96
N LYS A 181 1.63 24.99 -13.03
CA LYS A 181 1.08 26.36 -13.13
C LYS A 181 0.20 26.51 -14.38
N GLY A 182 -1.05 26.93 -14.16
CA GLY A 182 -2.05 27.14 -15.19
C GLY A 182 -2.63 25.86 -15.80
N LYS A 183 -2.35 24.69 -15.21
CA LYS A 183 -2.81 23.39 -15.73
C LYS A 183 -3.90 22.77 -14.87
N ARG A 184 -4.74 21.96 -15.51
CA ARG A 184 -5.63 20.99 -14.89
C ARG A 184 -4.82 19.72 -14.62
N VAL A 185 -4.74 19.29 -13.36
CA VAL A 185 -3.86 18.21 -12.92
C VAL A 185 -4.67 16.99 -12.49
N VAL A 186 -4.37 15.81 -13.05
CA VAL A 186 -4.80 14.52 -12.46
C VAL A 186 -3.72 14.06 -11.52
N MET A 187 -4.03 14.02 -10.24
CA MET A 187 -3.16 13.51 -9.18
C MET A 187 -3.56 12.08 -8.82
N ILE A 188 -2.64 11.15 -8.97
CA ILE A 188 -2.85 9.74 -8.62
C ILE A 188 -2.14 9.44 -7.29
N ASP A 189 -2.88 8.86 -6.34
CA ASP A 189 -2.32 8.34 -5.08
C ASP A 189 -2.80 6.90 -4.83
N ASP A 190 -2.15 6.18 -3.92
CA ASP A 190 -2.50 4.80 -3.60
C ASP A 190 -3.79 4.69 -2.78
N SER A 191 -3.97 5.54 -1.79
CA SER A 191 -5.08 5.43 -0.83
C SER A 191 -5.36 6.73 -0.07
N ILE A 192 -6.59 6.88 0.43
CA ILE A 192 -6.95 7.91 1.41
C ILE A 192 -7.47 7.20 2.67
N VAL A 193 -6.72 7.34 3.78
CA VAL A 193 -7.12 6.76 5.07
C VAL A 193 -7.82 7.80 5.95
N ARG A 194 -7.14 8.88 6.31
CA ARG A 194 -7.67 9.97 7.16
C ARG A 194 -7.96 11.28 6.41
N GLY A 195 -7.46 11.43 5.18
CA GLY A 195 -7.68 12.58 4.31
C GLY A 195 -6.75 13.78 4.55
N THR A 196 -6.10 13.90 5.70
CA THR A 196 -5.24 15.04 6.03
C THR A 196 -4.05 15.23 5.10
N THR A 197 -3.46 14.13 4.63
CA THR A 197 -2.36 14.16 3.65
C THR A 197 -2.85 14.61 2.29
N SER A 198 -3.98 14.06 1.84
CA SER A 198 -4.55 14.38 0.50
C SER A 198 -5.01 15.84 0.42
N ASP A 199 -5.72 16.37 1.44
CA ASP A 199 -6.07 17.80 1.54
C ASP A 199 -4.83 18.67 1.38
N ARG A 200 -3.78 18.34 2.09
CA ARG A 200 -2.55 19.10 2.03
C ARG A 200 -1.89 19.08 0.64
N ILE A 201 -1.80 17.90 0.01
CA ILE A 201 -1.20 17.77 -1.32
C ILE A 201 -2.02 18.55 -2.36
N VAL A 202 -3.35 18.47 -2.31
CA VAL A 202 -4.24 19.25 -3.17
C VAL A 202 -4.00 20.74 -2.98
N ARG A 203 -3.90 21.20 -1.74
CA ARG A 203 -3.61 22.62 -1.43
C ARG A 203 -2.25 23.06 -2.00
N MET A 204 -1.21 22.23 -1.85
CA MET A 204 0.13 22.51 -2.41
C MET A 204 0.09 22.67 -3.94
N LEU A 205 -0.69 21.84 -4.67
CA LEU A 205 -0.85 21.96 -6.11
C LEU A 205 -1.56 23.28 -6.48
N ARG A 206 -2.60 23.67 -5.74
CA ARG A 206 -3.30 24.95 -5.95
C ARG A 206 -2.41 26.16 -5.67
N GLU A 207 -1.67 26.14 -4.57
CA GLU A 207 -0.68 27.19 -4.23
C GLU A 207 0.45 27.28 -5.28
N ALA A 208 0.76 26.19 -5.95
CA ALA A 208 1.70 26.14 -7.07
C ALA A 208 1.09 26.68 -8.39
N GLY A 209 -0.23 26.96 -8.42
CA GLY A 209 -0.93 27.56 -9.53
C GLY A 209 -1.68 26.58 -10.44
N ALA A 210 -1.96 25.35 -9.99
CA ALA A 210 -2.87 24.46 -10.70
C ALA A 210 -4.28 25.07 -10.74
N THR A 211 -4.94 25.02 -11.92
CA THR A 211 -6.29 25.55 -12.13
C THR A 211 -7.37 24.58 -11.66
N GLU A 212 -7.13 23.29 -11.86
CA GLU A 212 -7.97 22.20 -11.38
C GLU A 212 -7.10 21.07 -10.82
N VAL A 213 -7.60 20.36 -9.81
CA VAL A 213 -6.94 19.18 -9.21
C VAL A 213 -7.95 18.04 -9.11
N HIS A 214 -7.80 17.06 -9.98
CA HIS A 214 -8.60 15.85 -10.04
C HIS A 214 -7.86 14.70 -9.34
N VAL A 215 -8.43 14.16 -8.28
CA VAL A 215 -7.79 13.11 -7.48
C VAL A 215 -8.31 11.74 -7.92
N ARG A 216 -7.38 10.79 -8.12
CA ARG A 216 -7.68 9.40 -8.45
C ARG A 216 -6.90 8.50 -7.52
N ILE A 217 -7.60 7.55 -6.91
CA ILE A 217 -7.05 6.68 -5.86
C ILE A 217 -7.03 5.24 -6.37
N SER A 218 -5.84 4.63 -6.40
CA SER A 218 -5.64 3.28 -6.96
C SER A 218 -6.02 2.15 -6.00
N SER A 219 -6.82 2.46 -4.98
CA SER A 219 -7.55 1.50 -4.14
C SER A 219 -9.03 1.88 -4.02
N PRO A 220 -9.90 0.96 -3.57
CA PRO A 220 -11.22 1.34 -3.06
C PRO A 220 -11.13 2.15 -1.77
N PRO A 221 -12.22 2.83 -1.33
CA PRO A 221 -12.26 3.51 -0.05
C PRO A 221 -12.07 2.52 1.13
N PHE A 222 -11.25 2.90 2.11
CA PHE A 222 -11.16 2.16 3.37
C PHE A 222 -12.42 2.36 4.21
N LEU A 223 -13.19 1.30 4.41
CA LEU A 223 -14.44 1.32 5.17
C LEU A 223 -14.33 0.57 6.51
N TRP A 224 -13.32 -0.26 6.67
CA TRP A 224 -13.12 -1.16 7.79
C TRP A 224 -11.66 -1.21 8.24
N PRO A 225 -11.38 -1.48 9.53
CA PRO A 225 -10.02 -1.66 10.02
C PRO A 225 -9.37 -2.92 9.41
N CYS A 226 -8.07 -3.04 9.53
CA CYS A 226 -7.36 -4.27 9.19
C CYS A 226 -6.93 -5.01 10.47
N TYR A 227 -7.18 -6.32 10.55
CA TYR A 227 -6.79 -7.17 11.67
C TYR A 227 -5.56 -8.04 11.38
N PHE A 228 -5.00 -7.97 10.16
CA PHE A 228 -3.98 -8.90 9.64
C PHE A 228 -2.64 -8.22 9.31
N GLY A 229 -2.28 -7.20 10.09
CA GLY A 229 -0.93 -6.60 10.00
C GLY A 229 -0.82 -5.31 9.19
N THR A 230 -1.91 -4.69 8.76
CA THR A 230 -1.91 -3.32 8.23
C THR A 230 -2.40 -2.38 9.32
N ASP A 231 -1.64 -1.29 9.57
CA ASP A 231 -2.03 -0.27 10.54
C ASP A 231 -3.11 0.65 9.95
N ILE A 232 -4.32 0.10 9.85
CA ILE A 232 -5.52 0.83 9.50
C ILE A 232 -6.29 1.08 10.80
N PRO A 233 -6.53 2.37 11.12
CA PRO A 233 -7.10 2.76 12.40
C PRO A 233 -8.52 2.24 12.60
N ALA A 234 -9.07 2.49 13.80
CA ALA A 234 -10.46 2.24 14.10
C ALA A 234 -11.38 2.91 13.07
N ARG A 235 -12.53 2.32 12.83
CA ARG A 235 -13.44 2.67 11.74
C ARG A 235 -13.84 4.16 11.74
N GLU A 236 -14.00 4.73 12.93
CA GLU A 236 -14.38 6.14 13.16
C GLU A 236 -13.32 7.13 12.67
N GLN A 237 -12.06 6.70 12.57
CA GLN A 237 -10.95 7.53 12.08
C GLN A 237 -10.78 7.46 10.56
N LEU A 238 -11.48 6.56 9.88
CA LEU A 238 -11.46 6.44 8.42
C LEU A 238 -12.27 7.58 7.80
N ILE A 239 -11.68 8.28 6.83
CA ILE A 239 -12.39 9.39 6.17
C ILE A 239 -13.66 8.93 5.47
N ALA A 240 -13.68 7.70 4.95
CA ALA A 240 -14.85 7.14 4.25
C ALA A 240 -15.94 6.59 5.20
N TYR A 241 -15.70 6.60 6.51
CA TYR A 241 -16.74 6.17 7.47
C TYR A 241 -17.89 7.16 7.50
N ASN A 242 -19.09 6.68 7.18
CA ASN A 242 -20.34 7.48 7.12
C ASN A 242 -20.25 8.72 6.21
N ARG A 243 -19.42 8.68 5.17
CA ARG A 243 -19.29 9.77 4.18
C ARG A 243 -19.40 9.24 2.77
N THR A 244 -19.99 10.06 1.90
CA THR A 244 -20.00 9.82 0.45
C THR A 244 -18.67 10.21 -0.18
N ILE A 245 -18.42 9.75 -1.41
CA ILE A 245 -17.24 10.19 -2.18
C ILE A 245 -17.24 11.71 -2.38
N GLU A 246 -18.43 12.30 -2.53
CA GLU A 246 -18.59 13.75 -2.68
C GLU A 246 -18.22 14.50 -1.39
N ASP A 247 -18.58 13.99 -0.21
CA ASP A 247 -18.15 14.57 1.07
C ASP A 247 -16.62 14.54 1.20
N ILE A 248 -16.01 13.41 0.83
CA ILE A 248 -14.55 13.25 0.86
C ILE A 248 -13.89 14.21 -0.12
N ARG A 249 -14.42 14.34 -1.35
CA ARG A 249 -13.94 15.30 -2.36
C ARG A 249 -13.91 16.72 -1.81
N GLN A 250 -14.99 17.15 -1.15
CA GLN A 250 -15.08 18.48 -0.55
C GLN A 250 -14.07 18.67 0.59
N ILE A 251 -13.91 17.65 1.46
CA ILE A 251 -12.97 17.68 2.59
C ILE A 251 -11.53 17.86 2.08
N ILE A 252 -11.13 17.15 1.02
CA ILE A 252 -9.77 17.24 0.47
C ILE A 252 -9.59 18.41 -0.52
N GLY A 253 -10.66 19.17 -0.83
CA GLY A 253 -10.61 20.34 -1.70
C GLY A 253 -10.34 20.05 -3.18
N ALA A 254 -10.64 18.82 -3.65
CA ALA A 254 -10.44 18.42 -5.03
C ALA A 254 -11.62 18.84 -5.95
N ASP A 255 -11.36 19.04 -7.25
CA ASP A 255 -12.41 19.31 -8.24
C ASP A 255 -13.18 18.03 -8.60
N SER A 256 -12.52 16.89 -8.60
CA SER A 256 -13.17 15.58 -8.69
C SER A 256 -12.38 14.52 -7.94
N LEU A 257 -13.07 13.47 -7.49
CA LEU A 257 -12.49 12.33 -6.80
C LEU A 257 -13.02 11.04 -7.39
N GLY A 258 -12.12 10.11 -7.73
CA GLY A 258 -12.43 8.76 -8.18
C GLY A 258 -11.59 7.71 -7.46
N TYR A 259 -12.20 6.59 -7.13
CA TYR A 259 -11.55 5.43 -6.52
C TYR A 259 -11.57 4.25 -7.49
N LEU A 260 -10.59 3.36 -7.35
CA LEU A 260 -10.60 2.09 -8.05
C LEU A 260 -11.78 1.23 -7.56
N GLY A 261 -12.52 0.64 -8.49
CA GLY A 261 -13.62 -0.28 -8.17
C GLY A 261 -13.12 -1.58 -7.52
N ILE A 262 -13.92 -2.14 -6.59
CA ILE A 262 -13.59 -3.42 -5.93
C ILE A 262 -13.45 -4.55 -6.96
N ASP A 263 -14.30 -4.57 -7.98
CA ASP A 263 -14.30 -5.61 -9.02
C ASP A 263 -13.00 -5.63 -9.83
N ARG A 264 -12.31 -4.49 -9.95
CA ARG A 264 -11.03 -4.37 -10.64
C ARG A 264 -9.85 -5.00 -9.89
N LEU A 265 -9.98 -5.22 -8.58
CA LEU A 265 -8.89 -5.73 -7.76
C LEU A 265 -8.46 -7.15 -8.16
N HIS A 266 -9.40 -8.02 -8.50
CA HIS A 266 -9.07 -9.38 -8.98
C HIS A 266 -8.36 -9.36 -10.33
N GLU A 267 -8.82 -8.52 -11.26
CA GLU A 267 -8.16 -8.36 -12.57
C GLU A 267 -6.75 -7.75 -12.41
N MET A 268 -6.58 -6.83 -11.46
CA MET A 268 -5.30 -6.18 -11.16
C MET A 268 -4.23 -7.21 -10.77
N VAL A 269 -4.60 -8.24 -9.98
CA VAL A 269 -3.70 -9.28 -9.47
C VAL A 269 -3.86 -10.62 -10.19
N GLU A 270 -4.31 -10.61 -11.45
CA GLU A 270 -4.38 -11.80 -12.33
C GLU A 270 -5.22 -12.96 -11.78
N GLY A 271 -6.25 -12.63 -11.00
CA GLY A 271 -7.19 -13.61 -10.45
C GLY A 271 -6.72 -14.32 -9.18
N LEU A 272 -5.61 -13.92 -8.58
CA LEU A 272 -5.18 -14.46 -7.29
C LEU A 272 -6.26 -14.29 -6.22
N PRO A 273 -6.44 -15.28 -5.31
CA PRO A 273 -7.29 -15.12 -4.15
C PRO A 273 -6.74 -14.03 -3.22
N ILE A 274 -7.52 -12.98 -2.95
CA ILE A 274 -7.09 -11.80 -2.20
C ILE A 274 -7.99 -11.49 -1.00
N CYS A 275 -7.39 -10.97 0.05
CA CYS A 275 -8.09 -10.35 1.16
C CYS A 275 -8.41 -8.89 0.82
N MET A 276 -9.70 -8.54 0.90
CA MET A 276 -10.24 -7.19 0.71
C MET A 276 -11.02 -6.72 1.95
N GLY A 277 -10.72 -7.28 3.14
CA GLY A 277 -11.48 -7.04 4.37
C GLY A 277 -11.57 -5.56 4.74
N CYS A 278 -10.48 -4.80 4.57
CA CYS A 278 -10.43 -3.36 4.85
C CYS A 278 -11.35 -2.51 3.93
N PHE A 279 -11.74 -3.02 2.78
CA PHE A 279 -12.67 -2.37 1.84
C PHE A 279 -14.10 -2.86 2.00
N THR A 280 -14.29 -4.16 2.30
CA THR A 280 -15.60 -4.83 2.23
C THR A 280 -16.20 -5.20 3.58
N GLY A 281 -15.41 -5.26 4.65
CA GLY A 281 -15.79 -5.83 5.94
C GLY A 281 -15.90 -7.36 5.96
N LYS A 282 -15.60 -8.03 4.83
CA LYS A 282 -15.58 -9.49 4.74
C LYS A 282 -14.15 -9.98 4.90
N TYR A 283 -13.89 -10.65 6.01
CA TYR A 283 -12.55 -11.14 6.33
C TYR A 283 -12.43 -12.65 6.09
N PRO A 284 -11.23 -13.14 5.73
CA PRO A 284 -11.00 -14.58 5.51
C PRO A 284 -11.11 -15.43 6.78
N MET A 285 -10.98 -14.81 7.94
CA MET A 285 -11.16 -15.44 9.24
C MET A 285 -11.91 -14.47 10.17
N GLU A 286 -12.49 -14.98 11.24
CA GLU A 286 -13.21 -14.16 12.22
C GLU A 286 -12.27 -13.09 12.82
N PRO A 287 -12.66 -11.83 12.80
CA PRO A 287 -11.96 -10.77 13.53
C PRO A 287 -11.94 -11.07 15.04
N PRO A 288 -10.96 -10.53 15.79
CA PRO A 288 -10.99 -10.59 17.24
C PRO A 288 -12.30 -10.06 17.80
N LYS A 289 -12.91 -10.77 18.75
CA LYS A 289 -14.21 -10.37 19.36
C LYS A 289 -14.11 -9.09 20.18
N ASP A 290 -12.94 -8.87 20.78
CA ASP A 290 -12.61 -7.62 21.48
C ASP A 290 -11.76 -6.78 20.55
N ASP A 291 -12.21 -5.60 20.19
CA ASP A 291 -11.40 -4.64 19.45
C ASP A 291 -10.33 -4.06 20.40
N ILE A 292 -9.34 -4.89 20.71
CA ILE A 292 -8.20 -4.54 21.58
C ILE A 292 -7.49 -3.26 21.07
N ARG A 293 -7.68 -2.88 19.80
CA ARG A 293 -7.07 -1.68 19.20
C ARG A 293 -7.68 -0.40 19.72
N GLY A 294 -8.99 -0.34 19.95
CA GLY A 294 -9.64 0.79 20.62
C GLY A 294 -9.05 1.03 22.01
N GLU A 295 -8.90 -0.03 22.81
CA GLU A 295 -8.32 0.07 24.15
C GLU A 295 -6.81 0.39 24.18
N TYR A 296 -6.01 -0.06 23.21
CA TYR A 296 -4.59 0.28 23.14
C TYR A 296 -4.37 1.73 22.72
N PHE A 297 -5.12 2.24 21.74
CA PHE A 297 -5.04 3.64 21.33
C PHE A 297 -5.53 4.59 22.43
N ASP A 298 -6.60 4.26 23.14
CA ASP A 298 -7.06 5.07 24.26
C ASP A 298 -6.07 5.05 25.43
N LYS A 299 -5.39 3.92 25.67
CA LYS A 299 -4.33 3.81 26.69
C LYS A 299 -3.05 4.58 26.30
N GLU A 300 -2.65 4.60 25.03
CA GLU A 300 -1.52 5.41 24.56
C GLU A 300 -1.83 6.91 24.66
N ILE A 301 -3.02 7.34 24.24
CA ILE A 301 -3.47 8.73 24.35
C ILE A 301 -3.55 9.15 25.85
N ASP A 302 -4.01 8.27 26.74
CA ASP A 302 -4.08 8.54 28.18
C ASP A 302 -2.68 8.56 28.84
N LEU A 303 -1.75 7.73 28.39
CA LEU A 303 -0.35 7.77 28.80
C LEU A 303 0.35 9.05 28.31
N GLU A 304 0.13 9.46 27.08
CA GLU A 304 0.65 10.72 26.56
C GLU A 304 0.08 11.94 27.32
N ARG A 305 -1.21 11.96 27.63
CA ARG A 305 -1.84 13.01 28.47
C ARG A 305 -1.27 13.03 29.89
N LYS A 306 -1.00 11.89 30.50
CA LYS A 306 -0.37 11.79 31.83
C LYS A 306 1.10 12.19 31.84
N MET A 307 1.82 12.04 30.72
CA MET A 307 3.21 12.50 30.57
C MET A 307 3.33 14.01 30.31
N LEU A 308 2.31 14.60 29.67
CA LEU A 308 2.25 16.05 29.39
C LEU A 308 1.80 16.90 30.58
N ASN A 309 1.22 16.27 31.60
CA ASN A 309 0.74 16.94 32.84
C ASN A 309 1.70 16.74 34.04
N ARG A 310 2.91 16.27 33.81
CA ARG A 310 4.03 16.23 34.74
C ARG A 310 5.16 17.14 34.23
#